data_68844c73f52f75b9fae7e09b61b09901
#
_entry.id   68844c73f52f75b9fae7e09b61b09901
#
_cell.length_a   1.000
_cell.length_b   1.000
_cell.length_c   1.000
_cell.angle_alpha   90.00
_cell.angle_beta   90.00
_cell.angle_gamma   90.00
#
_symmetry.space_group_name_H-M   'P 1'
#
loop_
_entity.id
_entity.type
_entity.pdbx_description
1 polymer ?
#
loop_
_entity_poly.entity_id
_entity_poly.type
_entity_poly.pdbx_seq_one_letter_code
_entity_poly.pdbx_strand_id
1 'polypeptide(L)'
;MNKKNTTFLNSLYMDFLTENELDLFLKSLDEIWTAELYTNLKQNGLIRHVISKVWNKGQHRITQDFEYESQDSFKKCESILK
;
A
#
# COMPACT_ATOMS: atom_id res chain seq x y z
N MET A 1 -12.57 -19.23 18.32
CA MET A 1 -12.14 -18.35 17.69
C MET A 1 -11.23 -18.72 16.66
N ASN A 2 -11.23 -18.07 15.78
CA ASN A 2 -10.56 -18.41 14.71
C ASN A 2 -9.31 -17.75 14.66
N LYS A 3 -8.32 -18.30 14.89
CA LYS A 3 -7.20 -17.69 14.97
C LYS A 3 -6.49 -17.52 13.81
N LYS A 4 -6.83 -18.07 12.87
CA LYS A 4 -6.16 -17.91 11.74
C LYS A 4 -6.32 -16.61 11.24
N ASN A 5 -6.85 -15.74 11.98
CA ASN A 5 -7.12 -14.44 11.49
C ASN A 5 -5.98 -13.46 11.60
N THR A 6 -4.83 -13.89 12.02
CA THR A 6 -3.69 -13.01 12.04
C THR A 6 -3.19 -12.80 10.62
N THR A 7 -3.12 -11.55 10.19
CA THR A 7 -2.62 -11.22 8.87
C THR A 7 -1.27 -10.51 9.00
N PHE A 8 -0.62 -10.27 7.88
CA PHE A 8 0.66 -9.57 7.87
C PHE A 8 0.46 -8.18 7.27
N LEU A 9 0.83 -7.15 8.01
CA LEU A 9 0.62 -5.78 7.58
C LEU A 9 1.96 -5.10 7.32
N ASN A 10 2.09 -4.48 6.15
CA ASN A 10 3.25 -3.67 5.83
C ASN A 10 2.78 -2.24 5.66
N SER A 11 3.21 -1.36 6.54
CA SER A 11 2.80 0.04 6.52
C SER A 11 3.96 0.93 6.16
N LEU A 12 3.75 1.80 5.19
CA LEU A 12 4.77 2.73 4.73
C LEU A 12 4.21 4.14 4.81
N TYR A 13 5.08 5.12 4.98
CA TYR A 13 4.63 6.49 4.86
C TYR A 13 5.71 7.31 4.14
N MET A 14 5.28 8.44 3.56
CA MET A 14 6.18 9.31 2.85
C MET A 14 5.75 10.75 3.09
N ASP A 15 6.71 11.61 3.42
CA ASP A 15 6.46 13.02 3.66
C ASP A 15 6.95 13.85 2.49
N PHE A 16 6.20 14.91 2.18
CA PHE A 16 6.52 15.81 1.09
C PHE A 16 6.66 17.23 1.62
N LEU A 17 7.41 18.07 0.93
CA LEU A 17 7.61 19.44 1.36
C LEU A 17 6.38 20.31 1.09
N THR A 18 5.62 20.01 0.05
CA THR A 18 4.45 20.79 -0.31
C THR A 18 3.29 19.89 -0.66
N GLU A 19 2.07 20.44 -0.59
CA GLU A 19 0.89 19.69 -0.97
C GLU A 19 0.90 19.37 -2.47
N ASN A 20 1.45 20.28 -3.27
CA ASN A 20 1.52 20.05 -4.71
C ASN A 20 2.36 18.83 -5.06
N GLU A 21 3.49 18.66 -4.37
CA GLU A 21 4.33 17.48 -4.57
C GLU A 21 3.60 16.20 -4.16
N LEU A 22 2.85 16.27 -3.05
CA LEU A 22 2.08 15.16 -2.56
C LEU A 22 1.01 14.75 -3.60
N ASP A 23 0.30 15.73 -4.16
CA ASP A 23 -0.76 15.47 -5.13
C ASP A 23 -0.19 14.89 -6.42
N LEU A 24 0.99 15.34 -6.85
CA LEU A 24 1.64 14.78 -8.03
C LEU A 24 2.02 13.31 -7.80
N PHE A 25 2.48 12.99 -6.59
CA PHE A 25 2.83 11.63 -6.26
C PHE A 25 1.58 10.74 -6.25
N LEU A 26 0.46 11.23 -5.72
CA LEU A 26 -0.79 10.48 -5.72
C LEU A 26 -1.22 10.16 -7.15
N LYS A 27 -1.05 11.11 -8.07
CA LYS A 27 -1.40 10.88 -9.45
C LYS A 27 -0.52 9.78 -10.06
N SER A 28 0.77 9.78 -9.74
CA SER A 28 1.66 8.76 -10.27
C SER A 28 1.31 7.38 -9.75
N LEU A 29 0.79 7.28 -8.52
CA LEU A 29 0.37 6.00 -7.97
C LEU A 29 -0.80 5.40 -8.76
N ASP A 30 -1.70 6.24 -9.26
CA ASP A 30 -2.83 5.76 -10.05
C ASP A 30 -2.34 5.07 -11.33
N GLU A 31 -1.21 5.51 -11.88
CA GLU A 31 -0.66 4.91 -13.09
C GLU A 31 0.06 3.59 -12.78
N ILE A 32 0.61 3.45 -11.60
CA ILE A 32 1.32 2.25 -11.20
C ILE A 32 0.36 1.18 -10.73
N TRP A 33 -0.63 1.56 -9.92
CA TRP A 33 -1.55 0.61 -9.29
C TRP A 33 -2.76 0.35 -10.17
N THR A 34 -2.55 -0.45 -11.21
CA THR A 34 -3.59 -0.80 -12.16
C THR A 34 -4.42 -1.99 -11.66
N ALA A 35 -5.60 -2.18 -12.25
CA ALA A 35 -6.45 -3.32 -11.91
C ALA A 35 -5.73 -4.64 -12.19
N GLU A 36 -4.93 -4.68 -13.27
CA GLU A 36 -4.19 -5.88 -13.61
C GLU A 36 -3.14 -6.21 -12.56
N LEU A 37 -2.42 -5.22 -12.09
CA LEU A 37 -1.42 -5.43 -11.04
C LEU A 37 -2.09 -5.93 -9.76
N TYR A 38 -3.21 -5.32 -9.37
CA TYR A 38 -3.93 -5.75 -8.17
C TYR A 38 -4.43 -7.17 -8.30
N THR A 39 -4.91 -7.57 -9.47
CA THR A 39 -5.37 -8.94 -9.69
C THR A 39 -4.22 -9.91 -9.45
N ASN A 40 -3.03 -9.60 -9.97
CA ASN A 40 -1.87 -10.44 -9.79
C ASN A 40 -1.46 -10.51 -8.32
N LEU A 41 -1.45 -9.38 -7.62
CA LEU A 41 -1.06 -9.36 -6.21
C LEU A 41 -2.08 -10.10 -5.34
N LYS A 42 -3.37 -9.97 -5.64
CA LYS A 42 -4.39 -10.66 -4.86
C LYS A 42 -4.31 -12.16 -5.04
N GLN A 43 -3.92 -12.63 -6.21
CA GLN A 43 -3.73 -14.05 -6.44
C GLN A 43 -2.54 -14.57 -5.63
N ASN A 44 -1.66 -13.69 -5.19
CA ASN A 44 -0.50 -14.05 -4.40
C ASN A 44 -0.63 -13.67 -2.92
N GLY A 45 -1.84 -13.36 -2.48
CA GLY A 45 -2.12 -13.21 -1.06
C GLY A 45 -2.31 -11.80 -0.54
N LEU A 46 -2.34 -10.80 -1.44
CA LEU A 46 -2.67 -9.43 -1.00
C LEU A 46 -4.16 -9.39 -0.67
N ILE A 47 -4.52 -8.94 0.51
CA ILE A 47 -5.90 -8.79 0.91
C ILE A 47 -6.40 -7.41 0.51
N ARG A 48 -5.64 -6.36 0.82
CA ARG A 48 -6.02 -5.01 0.42
C ARG A 48 -4.83 -4.07 0.53
N HIS A 49 -4.93 -2.96 -0.20
CA HIS A 49 -3.95 -1.89 -0.20
C HIS A 49 -4.72 -0.58 -0.04
N VAL A 50 -4.40 0.17 1.00
CA VAL A 50 -5.08 1.44 1.29
C VAL A 50 -4.06 2.56 1.21
N ILE A 51 -4.35 3.56 0.39
CA ILE A 51 -3.53 4.75 0.29
C ILE A 51 -4.29 5.87 0.99
N SER A 52 -3.66 6.52 1.95
CA SER A 52 -4.31 7.55 2.73
C SER A 52 -3.50 8.85 2.72
N LYS A 53 -4.22 9.97 2.62
CA LYS A 53 -3.62 11.27 2.77
C LYS A 53 -3.84 11.65 4.22
N VAL A 54 -2.76 11.78 4.96
CA VAL A 54 -2.85 12.06 6.39
C VAL A 54 -2.97 13.56 6.62
N TRP A 55 -4.02 13.97 7.31
CA TRP A 55 -4.16 15.37 7.68
C TRP A 55 -3.41 15.58 8.99
N ASN A 56 -2.42 16.44 8.96
CA ASN A 56 -1.68 16.78 10.16
C ASN A 56 -1.11 18.17 9.94
N LYS A 57 -1.30 19.04 10.90
CA LYS A 57 -0.90 20.42 10.77
C LYS A 57 0.58 20.53 10.42
N GLY A 58 0.88 21.20 9.35
CA GLY A 58 2.27 21.43 8.94
C GLY A 58 2.95 20.25 8.25
N GLN A 59 2.23 19.17 7.97
CA GLN A 59 2.80 18.02 7.32
C GLN A 59 2.01 17.62 6.09
N HIS A 60 2.71 17.12 5.08
CA HIS A 60 2.09 16.61 3.87
C HIS A 60 2.53 15.16 3.75
N ARG A 61 1.70 14.25 4.26
CA ARG A 61 2.07 12.84 4.38
C ARG A 61 1.07 11.93 3.70
N ILE A 62 1.59 10.91 3.04
CA ILE A 62 0.80 9.84 2.47
C ILE A 62 1.21 8.56 3.19
N THR A 63 0.23 7.73 3.56
CA THR A 63 0.51 6.40 4.07
C THR A 63 0.00 5.37 3.09
N GLN A 64 0.66 4.22 3.03
CA GLN A 64 0.20 3.08 2.26
C GLN A 64 0.24 1.87 3.17
N ASP A 65 -0.91 1.23 3.34
CA ASP A 65 -1.01 0.04 4.18
C ASP A 65 -1.35 -1.14 3.29
N PHE A 66 -0.47 -2.15 3.31
CA PHE A 66 -0.66 -3.36 2.52
C PHE A 66 -0.94 -4.50 3.48
N GLU A 67 -2.10 -5.14 3.35
CA GLU A 67 -2.46 -6.26 4.20
C GLU A 67 -2.38 -7.54 3.40
N TYR A 68 -1.63 -8.52 3.91
CA TYR A 68 -1.39 -9.80 3.23
C TYR A 68 -1.91 -10.94 4.10
N GLU A 69 -2.21 -12.07 3.47
CA GLU A 69 -2.66 -13.26 4.21
C GLU A 69 -1.59 -13.79 5.15
N SER A 70 -0.31 -13.62 4.80
CA SER A 70 0.80 -14.14 5.59
C SER A 70 2.09 -13.43 5.18
N GLN A 71 3.14 -13.67 5.95
CA GLN A 71 4.45 -13.15 5.60
C GLN A 71 4.94 -13.74 4.27
N ASP A 72 4.61 -15.00 3.98
CA ASP A 72 4.99 -15.61 2.72
C ASP A 72 4.30 -14.89 1.56
N SER A 73 3.03 -14.51 1.72
CA SER A 73 2.32 -13.76 0.70
C SER A 73 2.98 -12.40 0.47
N PHE A 74 3.41 -11.75 1.54
CA PHE A 74 4.13 -10.48 1.44
C PHE A 74 5.38 -10.66 0.58
N LYS A 75 6.16 -11.71 0.83
CA LYS A 75 7.39 -11.94 0.09
C LYS A 75 7.13 -12.20 -1.39
N LYS A 76 6.05 -12.93 -1.70
CA LYS A 76 5.69 -13.20 -3.08
C LYS A 76 5.31 -11.91 -3.80
N CYS A 77 4.51 -11.07 -3.14
CA CYS A 77 4.08 -9.80 -3.72
C CYS A 77 5.26 -8.85 -3.86
N GLU A 78 6.18 -8.86 -2.92
CA GLU A 78 7.36 -8.01 -2.99
C GLU A 78 8.18 -8.34 -4.23
N SER A 79 8.31 -9.63 -4.56
CA SER A 79 9.02 -10.04 -5.76
C SER A 79 8.33 -9.56 -7.03
N ILE A 80 7.00 -9.52 -7.05
CA ILE A 80 6.26 -9.02 -8.20
C ILE A 80 6.46 -7.52 -8.36
N LEU A 81 6.56 -6.80 -7.26
CA LEU A 81 6.67 -5.34 -7.30
C LEU A 81 8.08 -4.82 -7.60
N LYS A 82 9.07 -5.66 -7.59
CA LYS A 82 10.44 -5.21 -7.87
C LYS A 82 10.73 -5.01 -9.36
#